data_c8f3742480715f49497a938c71c5fd35
#
_entry.id   c8f3742480715f49497a938c71c5fd35
#
_cell.length_a   1.000
_cell.length_b   1.000
_cell.length_c   1.000
_cell.angle_alpha   90.00
_cell.angle_beta   90.00
_cell.angle_gamma   90.00
#
_symmetry.space_group_name_H-M   'P 1'
#
loop_
_entity.id
_entity.type
_entity.pdbx_description
1 polymer ?
#
loop_
_entity_poly.entity_id
_entity_poly.type
_entity_poly.pdbx_seq_one_letter_code
_entity_poly.pdbx_strand_id
1 'polypeptide(L)'
;MAKNICYGEDARKALQAGIDKLADTVKITLGPKGRNVVLDKKFGAPLITNDGVTIAKEIELEDAFENMGAQLVKEVATKTNDAAGDGTTTATLLAQALIREGMKNIAAGANPMIVKKGISKAVDVAVKSIVDNSKVVDGTDDIARVATISSAD
;
A
#
# COMPACT_ATOMS: atom_id res chain seq x y z
N MET A 1 -3.55 30.60 4.50
CA MET A 1 -3.86 30.02 3.18
C MET A 1 -5.32 29.65 3.11
N ALA A 2 -6.01 30.00 2.03
CA ALA A 2 -7.38 29.51 1.78
C ALA A 2 -7.35 27.99 1.57
N LYS A 3 -8.39 27.29 2.09
CA LYS A 3 -8.53 25.85 1.91
C LYS A 3 -9.49 25.58 0.76
N ASN A 4 -9.13 24.66 -0.11
CA ASN A 4 -10.04 24.12 -1.11
C ASN A 4 -10.80 22.95 -0.46
N ILE A 5 -12.12 22.88 -0.65
CA ILE A 5 -12.98 21.91 0.03
C ILE A 5 -13.80 21.17 -1.03
N CYS A 6 -13.74 19.83 -0.98
CA CYS A 6 -14.50 18.93 -1.85
C CYS A 6 -15.33 17.98 -1.00
N TYR A 7 -16.54 17.64 -1.46
CA TYR A 7 -17.49 16.83 -0.71
C TYR A 7 -18.06 15.67 -1.52
N GLY A 8 -18.65 14.72 -0.83
CA GLY A 8 -19.50 13.69 -1.41
C GLY A 8 -18.77 12.71 -2.30
N GLU A 9 -19.36 12.41 -3.44
CA GLU A 9 -18.85 11.41 -4.38
C GLU A 9 -17.58 11.87 -5.08
N ASP A 10 -17.48 13.15 -5.44
CA ASP A 10 -16.32 13.69 -6.13
C ASP A 10 -15.06 13.63 -5.25
N ALA A 11 -15.20 13.93 -3.96
CA ALA A 11 -14.10 13.78 -3.00
C ALA A 11 -13.64 12.32 -2.90
N ARG A 12 -14.58 11.37 -2.85
CA ARG A 12 -14.24 9.93 -2.80
C ARG A 12 -13.56 9.46 -4.07
N LYS A 13 -14.05 9.88 -5.24
CA LYS A 13 -13.44 9.54 -6.54
C LYS A 13 -12.02 10.08 -6.67
N ALA A 14 -11.79 11.31 -6.28
CA ALA A 14 -10.46 11.91 -6.33
C ALA A 14 -9.47 11.19 -5.39
N LEU A 15 -9.88 10.92 -4.14
CA LEU A 15 -9.07 10.14 -3.20
C LEU A 15 -8.76 8.74 -3.76
N GLN A 16 -9.77 8.04 -4.32
CA GLN A 16 -9.57 6.71 -4.89
C GLN A 16 -8.64 6.74 -6.10
N ALA A 17 -8.74 7.73 -6.97
CA ALA A 17 -7.86 7.90 -8.11
C ALA A 17 -6.39 8.04 -7.67
N GLY A 18 -6.13 8.82 -6.62
CA GLY A 18 -4.80 8.97 -6.05
C GLY A 18 -4.25 7.68 -5.44
N ILE A 19 -5.09 6.95 -4.69
CA ILE A 19 -4.77 5.63 -4.14
C ILE A 19 -4.39 4.67 -5.27
N ASP A 20 -5.19 4.64 -6.33
CA ASP A 20 -4.99 3.75 -7.45
C ASP A 20 -3.71 4.09 -8.23
N LYS A 21 -3.43 5.35 -8.48
CA LYS A 21 -2.19 5.79 -9.15
C LYS A 21 -0.94 5.34 -8.41
N LEU A 22 -0.89 5.52 -7.09
CA LEU A 22 0.23 5.07 -6.28
C LEU A 22 0.33 3.54 -6.24
N ALA A 23 -0.75 2.86 -5.88
CA ALA A 23 -0.75 1.42 -5.71
C ALA A 23 -0.47 0.67 -7.02
N ASP A 24 -1.02 1.13 -8.15
CA ASP A 24 -0.76 0.51 -9.46
C ASP A 24 0.70 0.70 -9.91
N THR A 25 1.36 1.81 -9.51
CA THR A 25 2.80 2.00 -9.73
C THR A 25 3.64 1.02 -8.90
N VAL A 26 3.33 0.87 -7.61
CA VAL A 26 4.03 -0.07 -6.73
C VAL A 26 3.77 -1.52 -7.15
N LYS A 27 2.58 -1.84 -7.62
CA LYS A 27 2.15 -3.17 -8.05
C LYS A 27 3.04 -3.78 -9.14
N ILE A 28 3.65 -2.97 -9.98
CA ILE A 28 4.53 -3.43 -11.07
C ILE A 28 5.72 -4.22 -10.52
N THR A 29 6.14 -3.97 -9.29
CA THR A 29 7.28 -4.61 -8.65
C THR A 29 6.97 -5.96 -7.99
N LEU A 30 5.69 -6.38 -7.95
CA LEU A 30 5.27 -7.55 -7.19
C LEU A 30 5.69 -8.88 -7.83
N GLY A 31 6.25 -9.75 -6.99
CA GLY A 31 6.46 -11.16 -7.27
C GLY A 31 7.58 -11.45 -8.30
N PRO A 32 7.71 -12.72 -8.75
CA PRO A 32 8.84 -13.16 -9.57
C PRO A 32 8.88 -12.56 -10.98
N LYS A 33 7.79 -11.94 -11.42
CA LYS A 33 7.72 -11.16 -12.68
C LYS A 33 7.76 -9.66 -12.43
N GLY A 34 8.05 -9.25 -11.21
CA GLY A 34 8.18 -7.85 -10.83
C GLY A 34 9.24 -7.13 -11.67
N ARG A 35 8.97 -5.86 -11.96
CA ARG A 35 9.85 -5.00 -12.76
C ARG A 35 10.30 -3.81 -11.93
N ASN A 36 11.41 -3.23 -12.31
CA ASN A 36 11.86 -1.98 -11.74
C ASN A 36 10.98 -0.82 -12.23
N VAL A 37 10.84 0.17 -11.39
CA VAL A 37 10.25 1.48 -11.70
C VAL A 37 11.38 2.48 -11.83
N VAL A 38 11.27 3.35 -12.83
CA VAL A 38 12.19 4.48 -13.02
C VAL A 38 11.51 5.73 -12.48
N LEU A 39 12.13 6.33 -11.47
CA LEU A 39 11.63 7.55 -10.83
C LEU A 39 12.48 8.72 -11.26
N ASP A 40 11.82 9.76 -11.75
CA ASP A 40 12.49 11.02 -12.07
C ASP A 40 12.94 11.73 -10.78
N LYS A 41 14.13 12.28 -10.80
CA LYS A 41 14.68 13.07 -9.70
C LYS A 41 14.90 14.50 -10.18
N LYS A 42 14.43 15.47 -9.39
CA LYS A 42 14.65 16.89 -9.66
C LYS A 42 16.14 17.25 -9.81
N PHE A 43 17.00 16.51 -9.14
CA PHE A 43 18.46 16.66 -9.18
C PHE A 43 19.12 15.27 -9.24
N GLY A 44 20.02 15.09 -10.20
CA GLY A 44 20.79 13.87 -10.39
C GLY A 44 20.19 12.91 -11.42
N ALA A 45 20.67 11.68 -11.42
CA ALA A 45 20.18 10.63 -12.32
C ALA A 45 18.84 10.06 -11.84
N PRO A 46 17.97 9.57 -12.76
CA PRO A 46 16.76 8.86 -12.39
C PRO A 46 17.07 7.67 -11.47
N LEU A 47 16.20 7.44 -10.48
CA LEU A 47 16.30 6.31 -9.56
C LEU A 47 15.58 5.10 -10.17
N ILE A 48 16.31 3.99 -10.31
CA ILE A 48 15.74 2.70 -10.72
C ILE A 48 15.64 1.83 -9.49
N THR A 49 14.41 1.40 -9.16
CA THR A 49 14.15 0.60 -7.96
C THR A 49 12.94 -0.31 -8.13
N ASN A 50 12.91 -1.39 -7.36
CA ASN A 50 11.75 -2.27 -7.17
C ASN A 50 11.23 -2.25 -5.73
N ASP A 51 11.82 -1.44 -4.86
CA ASP A 51 11.38 -1.31 -3.48
C ASP A 51 10.10 -0.49 -3.37
N GLY A 52 9.04 -1.12 -2.85
CA GLY A 52 7.70 -0.53 -2.77
C GLY A 52 7.63 0.72 -1.88
N VAL A 53 8.36 0.77 -0.76
CA VAL A 53 8.34 1.94 0.11
C VAL A 53 9.10 3.11 -0.50
N THR A 54 10.21 2.85 -1.18
CA THR A 54 10.97 3.88 -1.89
C THR A 54 10.13 4.50 -3.01
N ILE A 55 9.45 3.66 -3.81
CA ILE A 55 8.53 4.14 -4.86
C ILE A 55 7.41 4.98 -4.24
N ALA A 56 6.76 4.47 -3.20
CA ALA A 56 5.63 5.16 -2.56
C ALA A 56 6.04 6.53 -1.99
N LYS A 57 7.26 6.67 -1.45
CA LYS A 57 7.77 7.93 -0.89
C LYS A 57 8.01 9.01 -1.94
N GLU A 58 8.40 8.63 -3.15
CA GLU A 58 8.72 9.56 -4.23
C GLU A 58 7.49 10.02 -5.04
N ILE A 59 6.35 9.31 -4.93
CA ILE A 59 5.15 9.69 -5.69
C ILE A 59 4.50 10.92 -5.08
N GLU A 60 4.40 11.96 -5.89
CA GLU A 60 3.60 13.17 -5.66
C GLU A 60 2.73 13.43 -6.89
N LEU A 61 1.45 13.74 -6.68
CA LEU A 61 0.48 13.99 -7.74
C LEU A 61 0.16 15.49 -7.81
N GLU A 62 -0.05 15.99 -9.03
CA GLU A 62 -0.35 17.42 -9.27
C GLU A 62 -1.70 17.83 -8.68
N ASP A 63 -2.74 16.97 -8.79
CA ASP A 63 -4.03 17.23 -8.18
C ASP A 63 -3.96 17.03 -6.66
N ALA A 64 -4.30 18.06 -5.91
CA ALA A 64 -4.18 18.06 -4.45
C ALA A 64 -5.08 17.03 -3.75
N PHE A 65 -6.27 16.75 -4.31
CA PHE A 65 -7.20 15.77 -3.73
C PHE A 65 -6.77 14.33 -4.05
N GLU A 66 -6.30 14.09 -5.27
CA GLU A 66 -5.69 12.80 -5.61
C GLU A 66 -4.43 12.56 -4.78
N ASN A 67 -3.58 13.60 -4.62
CA ASN A 67 -2.37 13.49 -3.83
C ASN A 67 -2.67 13.13 -2.36
N MET A 68 -3.75 13.64 -1.76
CA MET A 68 -4.18 13.20 -0.43
C MET A 68 -4.48 11.70 -0.40
N GLY A 69 -5.13 11.15 -1.43
CA GLY A 69 -5.35 9.70 -1.57
C GLY A 69 -4.05 8.92 -1.64
N ALA A 70 -3.10 9.37 -2.45
CA ALA A 70 -1.77 8.78 -2.55
C ALA A 70 -1.03 8.81 -1.20
N GLN A 71 -1.08 9.92 -0.47
CA GLN A 71 -0.43 10.04 0.85
C GLN A 71 -0.99 9.04 1.88
N LEU A 72 -2.29 8.73 1.87
CA LEU A 72 -2.88 7.73 2.76
C LEU A 72 -2.27 6.33 2.52
N VAL A 73 -2.06 5.94 1.28
CA VAL A 73 -1.46 4.64 0.95
C VAL A 73 0.06 4.65 1.15
N LYS A 74 0.72 5.77 0.91
CA LYS A 74 2.12 5.99 1.28
C LYS A 74 2.36 5.74 2.78
N GLU A 75 1.43 6.18 3.63
CA GLU A 75 1.51 5.92 5.07
C GLU A 75 1.43 4.42 5.39
N VAL A 76 0.61 3.65 4.66
CA VAL A 76 0.54 2.19 4.82
C VAL A 76 1.89 1.54 4.51
N ALA A 77 2.51 1.89 3.37
CA ALA A 77 3.82 1.37 3.00
C ALA A 77 4.89 1.73 4.05
N THR A 78 4.89 2.97 4.54
CA THR A 78 5.84 3.44 5.55
C THR A 78 5.67 2.70 6.87
N LYS A 79 4.45 2.58 7.39
CA LYS A 79 4.18 1.85 8.64
C LYS A 79 4.53 0.36 8.54
N THR A 80 4.31 -0.25 7.39
CA THR A 80 4.70 -1.64 7.17
C THR A 80 6.22 -1.79 7.20
N ASN A 81 6.95 -0.87 6.54
CA ASN A 81 8.40 -0.84 6.58
C ASN A 81 8.94 -0.66 8.01
N ASP A 82 8.37 0.27 8.77
CA ASP A 82 8.80 0.55 10.14
C ASP A 82 8.55 -0.63 11.10
N ALA A 83 7.48 -1.41 10.84
CA ALA A 83 7.12 -2.55 11.67
C ALA A 83 7.85 -3.85 11.31
N ALA A 84 8.08 -4.11 10.03
CA ALA A 84 8.56 -5.40 9.54
C ALA A 84 9.79 -5.32 8.62
N GLY A 85 10.10 -4.17 8.05
CA GLY A 85 11.19 -3.98 7.09
C GLY A 85 10.94 -4.62 5.72
N ASP A 86 9.81 -5.31 5.55
CA ASP A 86 9.44 -6.05 4.33
C ASP A 86 7.92 -6.06 4.13
N GLY A 87 7.48 -6.49 2.94
CA GLY A 87 6.06 -6.63 2.60
C GLY A 87 5.35 -5.32 2.24
N THR A 88 6.07 -4.24 1.98
CA THR A 88 5.51 -2.91 1.67
C THR A 88 4.66 -2.91 0.41
N THR A 89 5.09 -3.59 -0.65
CA THR A 89 4.31 -3.78 -1.88
C THR A 89 3.01 -4.52 -1.62
N THR A 90 3.05 -5.63 -0.89
CA THR A 90 1.87 -6.44 -0.53
C THR A 90 0.88 -5.63 0.30
N ALA A 91 1.36 -4.89 1.31
CA ALA A 91 0.53 -4.04 2.17
C ALA A 91 -0.17 -2.93 1.36
N THR A 92 0.55 -2.31 0.43
CA THR A 92 0.02 -1.28 -0.48
C THR A 92 -1.12 -1.84 -1.35
N LEU A 93 -0.94 -3.02 -1.92
CA LEU A 93 -1.96 -3.67 -2.73
C LEU A 93 -3.18 -4.11 -1.93
N LEU A 94 -2.96 -4.66 -0.73
CA LEU A 94 -4.06 -5.02 0.18
C LEU A 94 -4.87 -3.79 0.59
N ALA A 95 -4.20 -2.68 0.88
CA ALA A 95 -4.88 -1.42 1.19
C ALA A 95 -5.76 -0.95 0.02
N GLN A 96 -5.22 -0.96 -1.21
CA GLN A 96 -5.98 -0.63 -2.42
C GLN A 96 -7.20 -1.54 -2.58
N ALA A 97 -7.03 -2.85 -2.45
CA ALA A 97 -8.11 -3.81 -2.61
C ALA A 97 -9.23 -3.61 -1.56
N LEU A 98 -8.86 -3.43 -0.29
CA LEU A 98 -9.79 -3.17 0.80
C LEU A 98 -10.56 -1.86 0.59
N ILE A 99 -9.88 -0.81 0.14
CA ILE A 99 -10.51 0.48 -0.14
C ILE A 99 -11.48 0.36 -1.32
N ARG A 100 -11.05 -0.25 -2.44
CA ARG A 100 -11.91 -0.44 -3.61
C ARG A 100 -13.20 -1.21 -3.26
N GLU A 101 -13.10 -2.33 -2.54
CA GLU A 101 -14.26 -3.11 -2.14
C GLU A 101 -15.11 -2.39 -1.08
N GLY A 102 -14.48 -1.73 -0.11
CA GLY A 102 -15.18 -0.92 0.88
C GLY A 102 -15.97 0.22 0.24
N MET A 103 -15.38 0.93 -0.72
CA MET A 103 -16.03 2.03 -1.44
C MET A 103 -17.22 1.57 -2.28
N LYS A 104 -17.14 0.39 -2.93
CA LYS A 104 -18.30 -0.20 -3.63
C LYS A 104 -19.48 -0.43 -2.70
N ASN A 105 -19.22 -0.98 -1.52
CA ASN A 105 -20.26 -1.22 -0.52
C ASN A 105 -20.87 0.08 0.01
N ILE A 106 -20.04 1.10 0.26
CA ILE A 106 -20.51 2.42 0.70
C ILE A 106 -21.34 3.10 -0.39
N ALA A 107 -20.92 3.01 -1.65
CA ALA A 107 -21.66 3.55 -2.79
C ALA A 107 -23.04 2.84 -2.96
N ALA A 108 -23.12 1.55 -2.61
CA ALA A 108 -24.36 0.78 -2.57
C ALA A 108 -25.24 1.06 -1.34
N GLY A 109 -24.84 2.02 -0.47
CA GLY A 109 -25.63 2.44 0.69
C GLY A 109 -25.28 1.75 2.01
N ALA A 110 -24.19 0.97 2.06
CA ALA A 110 -23.77 0.37 3.32
C ALA A 110 -23.27 1.44 4.32
N ASN A 111 -23.58 1.22 5.61
CA ASN A 111 -23.12 2.11 6.66
C ASN A 111 -21.59 1.99 6.85
N PRO A 112 -20.81 3.07 6.68
CA PRO A 112 -19.35 3.03 6.78
C PRO A 112 -18.82 2.51 8.12
N MET A 113 -19.52 2.79 9.22
CA MET A 113 -19.14 2.33 10.55
C MET A 113 -19.32 0.82 10.73
N ILE A 114 -20.32 0.25 10.07
CA ILE A 114 -20.55 -1.20 10.05
C ILE A 114 -19.49 -1.87 9.17
N VAL A 115 -19.20 -1.32 8.00
CA VAL A 115 -18.13 -1.81 7.12
C VAL A 115 -16.80 -1.81 7.86
N LYS A 116 -16.43 -0.71 8.53
CA LYS A 116 -15.20 -0.63 9.35
C LYS A 116 -15.13 -1.73 10.42
N LYS A 117 -16.23 -1.97 11.16
CA LYS A 117 -16.28 -3.05 12.16
C LYS A 117 -16.09 -4.43 11.52
N GLY A 118 -16.67 -4.64 10.34
CA GLY A 118 -16.53 -5.88 9.57
C GLY A 118 -15.08 -6.11 9.15
N ILE A 119 -14.42 -5.08 8.61
CA ILE A 119 -13.00 -5.13 8.23
C ILE A 119 -12.13 -5.48 9.45
N SER A 120 -12.33 -4.82 10.61
CA SER A 120 -11.55 -5.12 11.81
C SER A 120 -11.67 -6.58 12.23
N LYS A 121 -12.90 -7.12 12.27
CA LYS A 121 -13.11 -8.55 12.60
C LYS A 121 -12.46 -9.49 11.59
N ALA A 122 -12.53 -9.17 10.31
CA ALA A 122 -11.90 -9.97 9.26
C ALA A 122 -10.37 -9.97 9.39
N VAL A 123 -9.77 -8.82 9.73
CA VAL A 123 -8.34 -8.69 9.99
C VAL A 123 -7.92 -9.58 11.18
N ASP A 124 -8.66 -9.55 12.29
CA ASP A 124 -8.35 -10.38 13.46
C ASP A 124 -8.33 -11.88 13.11
N VAL A 125 -9.31 -12.33 12.31
CA VAL A 125 -9.38 -13.74 11.87
C VAL A 125 -8.24 -14.07 10.89
N ALA A 126 -7.94 -13.17 9.95
CA ALA A 126 -6.86 -13.37 8.98
C ALA A 126 -5.50 -13.43 9.69
N VAL A 127 -5.22 -12.52 10.62
CA VAL A 127 -3.97 -12.50 11.40
C VAL A 127 -3.83 -13.79 12.20
N LYS A 128 -4.89 -14.24 12.88
CA LYS A 128 -4.88 -15.52 13.59
C LYS A 128 -4.55 -16.68 12.66
N SER A 129 -5.19 -16.77 11.51
CA SER A 129 -4.92 -17.82 10.52
C SER A 129 -3.49 -17.79 10.00
N ILE A 130 -2.91 -16.60 9.80
CA ILE A 130 -1.50 -16.46 9.38
C ILE A 130 -0.58 -16.98 10.49
N VAL A 131 -0.82 -16.60 11.74
CA VAL A 131 -0.02 -17.06 12.89
C VAL A 131 -0.12 -18.58 13.06
N ASP A 132 -1.32 -19.14 12.97
CA ASP A 132 -1.56 -20.58 13.11
C ASP A 132 -0.86 -21.40 12.00
N ASN A 133 -0.63 -20.81 10.81
CA ASN A 133 0.05 -21.44 9.68
C ASN A 133 1.53 -21.05 9.58
N SER A 134 2.02 -20.17 10.43
CA SER A 134 3.41 -19.72 10.39
C SER A 134 4.35 -20.82 10.88
N LYS A 135 5.57 -20.83 10.35
CA LYS A 135 6.67 -21.67 10.85
C LYS A 135 7.62 -20.80 11.64
N VAL A 136 8.04 -21.29 12.80
CA VAL A 136 9.10 -20.63 13.56
C VAL A 136 10.41 -20.78 12.80
N VAL A 137 11.12 -19.68 12.62
CA VAL A 137 12.47 -19.67 12.01
C VAL A 137 13.43 -20.25 13.05
N ASP A 138 14.15 -21.32 12.68
CA ASP A 138 15.11 -21.99 13.56
C ASP A 138 16.48 -22.08 12.85
N GLY A 139 17.46 -21.45 13.48
CA GLY A 139 18.84 -21.48 13.02
C GLY A 139 19.21 -20.46 11.93
N THR A 140 20.52 -20.39 11.68
CA THR A 140 21.16 -19.42 10.77
C THR A 140 20.74 -19.62 9.31
N ASP A 141 20.50 -20.86 8.90
CA ASP A 141 20.17 -21.19 7.51
C ASP A 141 18.78 -20.67 7.11
N ASP A 142 17.80 -20.78 8.02
CA ASP A 142 16.46 -20.22 7.77
C ASP A 142 16.48 -18.70 7.76
N ILE A 143 17.26 -18.07 8.63
CA ILE A 143 17.47 -16.61 8.64
C ILE A 143 18.10 -16.19 7.32
N ALA A 144 19.14 -16.90 6.85
CA ALA A 144 19.79 -16.60 5.58
C ALA A 144 18.82 -16.68 4.39
N ARG A 145 17.97 -17.72 4.34
CA ARG A 145 16.93 -17.84 3.28
C ARG A 145 15.96 -16.68 3.29
N VAL A 146 15.47 -16.27 4.47
CA VAL A 146 14.56 -15.10 4.58
C VAL A 146 15.27 -13.83 4.13
N ALA A 147 16.51 -13.62 4.55
CA ALA A 147 17.30 -12.45 4.17
C ALA A 147 17.54 -12.40 2.64
N THR A 148 17.91 -13.52 2.02
CA THR A 148 18.09 -13.62 0.56
C THR A 148 16.83 -13.24 -0.22
N ILE A 149 15.67 -13.73 0.22
CA ILE A 149 14.38 -13.39 -0.43
C ILE A 149 14.07 -11.89 -0.25
N SER A 150 14.30 -11.36 0.94
CA SER A 150 13.98 -9.95 1.26
C SER A 150 14.93 -8.97 0.57
N SER A 151 16.20 -9.33 0.40
CA SER A 151 17.19 -8.50 -0.31
C SER A 151 17.06 -8.56 -1.84
N ALA A 152 16.30 -9.50 -2.37
CA ALA A 152 16.18 -9.80 -3.79
C ALA A 152 17.54 -10.15 -4.45
N ASP A 153 18.43 -10.75 -3.69
CA ASP A 153 19.79 -11.13 -4.09
C ASP A 153 19.85 -12.59 -4.56
#